data_c5c84ee617c6b35dfd1ddb7bdba3d8ac
#
_entry.id   c5c84ee617c6b35dfd1ddb7bdba3d8ac
#
_cell.length_a   1.000
_cell.length_b   1.000
_cell.length_c   1.000
_cell.angle_alpha   90.00
_cell.angle_beta   90.00
_cell.angle_gamma   90.00
#
_symmetry.space_group_name_H-M   'P 1'
#
loop_
_entity.id
_entity.type
_entity.pdbx_description
1 polymer ?
#
loop_
_entity_poly.entity_id
_entity_poly.type
_entity_poly.pdbx_seq_one_letter_code
_entity_poly.pdbx_strand_id
1 'polypeptide(L)'
;MFKRHGGELLVLLSHPGGPFWKNRDVGAWTIPKGELEIDEEPAAAARREFEDEMGFSPGKLLSPLGEITQKGGKRVIAFAVEGEFDVASLRSNTFEMEWPPRSGRKKTFPEVDQAQWMTIAQARAKILPSQIELLQRLVDLTS
;
A
#
# COMPACT_ATOMS: atom_id res chain seq x y z
N MET A 1 -4.54 5.13 -3.30
CA MET A 1 -5.55 5.42 -4.35
C MET A 1 -6.95 5.29 -3.76
N PHE A 2 -7.84 6.16 -4.14
CA PHE A 2 -9.23 6.14 -3.71
C PHE A 2 -10.17 6.40 -4.88
N LYS A 3 -11.44 6.04 -4.70
CA LYS A 3 -12.51 6.34 -5.65
C LYS A 3 -13.85 6.38 -4.92
N ARG A 4 -14.87 6.92 -5.60
CA ARG A 4 -16.24 6.84 -5.12
C ARG A 4 -17.04 5.90 -6.03
N HIS A 5 -17.80 5.03 -5.41
CA HIS A 5 -18.67 4.11 -6.13
C HIS A 5 -20.05 4.11 -5.45
N GLY A 6 -21.10 4.53 -6.18
CA GLY A 6 -22.42 4.67 -5.58
C GLY A 6 -22.48 5.63 -4.41
N GLY A 7 -21.66 6.68 -4.41
CA GLY A 7 -21.55 7.65 -3.31
C GLY A 7 -20.67 7.20 -2.16
N GLU A 8 -20.19 5.96 -2.15
CA GLU A 8 -19.36 5.43 -1.08
C GLU A 8 -17.87 5.61 -1.41
N LEU A 9 -17.11 6.05 -0.42
CA LEU A 9 -15.65 6.20 -0.55
C LEU A 9 -14.98 4.83 -0.41
N LEU A 10 -14.20 4.46 -1.41
CA LEU A 10 -13.41 3.24 -1.42
C LEU A 10 -11.93 3.56 -1.46
N VAL A 11 -11.14 2.78 -0.77
CA VAL A 11 -9.68 2.91 -0.74
C VAL A 11 -9.03 1.61 -1.20
N LEU A 12 -7.96 1.73 -1.98
CA LEU A 12 -7.19 0.59 -2.46
C LEU A 12 -6.12 0.24 -1.44
N LEU A 13 -6.16 -0.98 -0.92
CA LEU A 13 -5.14 -1.50 -0.03
C LEU A 13 -4.44 -2.70 -0.64
N SER A 14 -3.19 -2.90 -0.27
CA SER A 14 -2.37 -4.01 -0.71
C SER A 14 -2.07 -4.95 0.44
N HIS A 15 -2.00 -6.25 0.13
CA HIS A 15 -1.59 -7.29 1.06
C HIS A 15 -0.14 -7.66 0.79
N PRO A 16 0.75 -7.61 1.81
CA PRO A 16 2.15 -7.99 1.60
C PRO A 16 2.28 -9.45 1.20
N GLY A 17 3.15 -9.71 0.25
CA GLY A 17 3.46 -11.07 -0.19
C GLY A 17 4.53 -11.72 0.67
N GLY A 18 4.78 -13.00 0.39
CA GLY A 18 5.78 -13.77 1.09
C GLY A 18 5.21 -14.65 2.18
N PRO A 19 6.02 -15.58 2.70
CA PRO A 19 5.52 -16.63 3.59
C PRO A 19 5.11 -16.12 4.98
N PHE A 20 5.67 -15.01 5.45
CA PHE A 20 5.35 -14.47 6.77
C PHE A 20 3.95 -13.84 6.84
N TRP A 21 3.42 -13.40 5.70
CA TRP A 21 2.14 -12.69 5.63
C TRP A 21 1.00 -13.52 5.05
N LYS A 22 1.33 -14.68 4.48
CA LYS A 22 0.40 -15.50 3.70
C LYS A 22 -0.95 -15.74 4.35
N ASN A 23 -0.98 -15.98 5.66
CA ASN A 23 -2.20 -16.32 6.41
C ASN A 23 -2.67 -15.17 7.32
N ARG A 24 -2.13 -13.97 7.15
CA ARG A 24 -2.52 -12.81 7.93
C ARG A 24 -3.50 -11.94 7.14
N ASP A 25 -4.51 -11.45 7.82
CA ASP A 25 -5.55 -10.61 7.22
C ASP A 25 -5.73 -9.33 8.04
N VAL A 26 -6.38 -9.39 9.19
CA VAL A 26 -6.62 -8.23 10.05
C VAL A 26 -5.30 -7.61 10.49
N GLY A 27 -5.14 -6.31 10.25
CA GLY A 27 -3.93 -5.57 10.62
C GLY A 27 -2.74 -5.82 9.70
N ALA A 28 -2.93 -6.53 8.58
CA ALA A 28 -1.86 -6.87 7.66
C ALA A 28 -1.85 -6.02 6.38
N TRP A 29 -2.98 -5.46 6.02
CA TRP A 29 -3.11 -4.65 4.79
C TRP A 29 -2.47 -3.29 4.97
N THR A 30 -1.97 -2.73 3.88
CA THR A 30 -1.23 -1.47 3.90
C THR A 30 -1.54 -0.65 2.65
N ILE A 31 -1.27 0.65 2.72
CA ILE A 31 -1.19 1.46 1.51
C ILE A 31 0.05 1.02 0.72
N PRO A 32 0.03 1.10 -0.62
CA PRO A 32 1.25 0.89 -1.40
C PRO A 32 2.32 1.87 -0.93
N LYS A 33 3.47 1.35 -0.54
CA LYS A 33 4.54 2.17 0.04
C LYS A 33 5.89 1.51 -0.14
N GLY A 34 6.93 2.31 -0.03
CA GLY A 34 8.30 1.85 -0.02
C GLY A 34 9.22 2.90 0.55
N GLU A 35 10.52 2.69 0.43
CA GLU A 35 11.51 3.60 0.98
C GLU A 35 11.87 4.70 -0.01
N LEU A 36 12.08 5.90 0.54
CA LEU A 36 12.57 7.04 -0.20
C LEU A 36 14.05 6.81 -0.55
N GLU A 37 14.40 6.92 -1.82
CA GLU A 37 15.80 6.86 -2.25
C GLU A 37 16.49 8.20 -2.01
N ILE A 38 17.84 8.19 -1.99
CA ILE A 38 18.64 9.40 -1.80
C ILE A 38 18.28 10.43 -2.88
N ASP A 39 18.04 11.68 -2.46
CA ASP A 39 17.69 12.80 -3.32
C ASP A 39 16.36 12.63 -4.09
N GLU A 40 15.54 11.65 -3.72
CA GLU A 40 14.25 11.46 -4.35
C GLU A 40 13.17 12.35 -3.72
N GLU A 41 12.40 13.04 -4.55
CA GLU A 41 11.26 13.81 -4.08
C GLU A 41 10.17 12.87 -3.56
N PRO A 42 9.53 13.16 -2.40
CA PRO A 42 8.52 12.28 -1.82
C PRO A 42 7.37 11.90 -2.75
N ALA A 43 6.82 12.83 -3.52
CA ALA A 43 5.74 12.53 -4.46
C ALA A 43 6.21 11.61 -5.60
N ALA A 44 7.43 11.81 -6.09
CA ALA A 44 8.02 10.94 -7.12
C ALA A 44 8.25 9.53 -6.56
N ALA A 45 8.72 9.43 -5.32
CA ALA A 45 8.89 8.15 -4.64
C ALA A 45 7.55 7.42 -4.49
N ALA A 46 6.50 8.13 -4.09
CA ALA A 46 5.18 7.54 -3.93
C ALA A 46 4.65 6.98 -5.25
N ARG A 47 4.85 7.70 -6.36
CA ARG A 47 4.46 7.21 -7.69
C ARG A 47 5.25 5.96 -8.09
N ARG A 48 6.57 6.00 -7.89
CA ARG A 48 7.45 4.87 -8.21
C ARG A 48 7.07 3.61 -7.42
N GLU A 49 6.88 3.76 -6.12
CA GLU A 49 6.52 2.62 -5.26
C GLU A 49 5.15 2.06 -5.61
N PHE A 50 4.20 2.92 -5.95
CA PHE A 50 2.88 2.46 -6.41
C PHE A 50 3.03 1.64 -7.70
N GLU A 51 3.81 2.12 -8.67
CA GLU A 51 4.05 1.38 -9.91
C GLU A 51 4.75 0.04 -9.66
N ASP A 52 5.75 0.03 -8.79
CA ASP A 52 6.50 -1.19 -8.47
C ASP A 52 5.60 -2.24 -7.79
N GLU A 53 4.72 -1.82 -6.91
CA GLU A 53 3.85 -2.72 -6.15
C GLU A 53 2.59 -3.13 -6.92
N MET A 54 2.05 -2.24 -7.74
CA MET A 54 0.76 -2.47 -8.43
C MET A 54 0.90 -2.79 -9.91
N GLY A 55 2.02 -2.40 -10.54
CA GLY A 55 2.21 -2.56 -11.98
C GLY A 55 1.42 -1.57 -12.82
N PHE A 56 1.05 -0.42 -12.25
CA PHE A 56 0.20 0.57 -12.89
C PHE A 56 0.56 1.96 -12.38
N SER A 57 0.60 2.96 -13.27
CA SER A 57 0.89 4.33 -12.87
C SER A 57 -0.32 5.00 -12.24
N PRO A 58 -0.19 5.63 -11.06
CA PRO A 58 -1.30 6.30 -10.41
C PRO A 58 -1.64 7.66 -11.03
N GLY A 59 -0.84 8.12 -12.02
CA GLY A 59 -0.98 9.46 -12.57
C GLY A 59 -0.14 10.49 -11.81
N LYS A 60 -0.35 11.78 -12.13
CA LYS A 60 0.52 12.85 -11.65
C LYS A 60 -0.09 13.70 -10.53
N LEU A 61 -1.40 13.69 -10.37
CA LEU A 61 -2.10 14.54 -9.41
C LEU A 61 -2.21 13.85 -8.05
N LEU A 62 -1.20 14.06 -7.21
CA LEU A 62 -1.16 13.56 -5.85
C LEU A 62 -1.48 14.67 -4.86
N SER A 63 -2.36 14.38 -3.90
CA SER A 63 -2.70 15.30 -2.81
C SER A 63 -2.01 14.85 -1.53
N PRO A 64 -1.23 15.71 -0.85
CA PRO A 64 -0.55 15.33 0.38
C PRO A 64 -1.53 14.93 1.49
N LEU A 65 -1.24 13.82 2.17
CA LEU A 65 -1.93 13.40 3.39
C LEU A 65 -1.08 13.61 4.64
N GLY A 66 0.15 14.10 4.45
CA GLY A 66 1.06 14.34 5.54
C GLY A 66 1.87 13.12 5.91
N GLU A 67 2.44 13.17 7.09
CA GLU A 67 3.40 12.19 7.55
C GLU A 67 2.87 11.47 8.78
N ILE A 68 3.17 10.18 8.88
CA ILE A 68 2.95 9.39 10.08
C ILE A 68 4.24 8.69 10.48
N THR A 69 4.33 8.30 11.75
CA THR A 69 5.43 7.47 12.24
C THR A 69 4.90 6.09 12.56
N GLN A 70 5.46 5.08 11.91
CA GLN A 70 5.11 3.70 12.17
C GLN A 70 5.87 3.16 13.38
N LYS A 71 5.40 2.02 13.89
CA LYS A 71 6.06 1.29 14.97
C LYS A 71 7.53 1.05 14.58
N GLY A 72 8.45 1.33 15.49
CA GLY A 72 9.89 1.25 15.22
C GLY A 72 10.51 2.56 14.72
N GLY A 73 9.74 3.65 14.65
CA GLY A 73 10.23 4.97 14.29
C GLY A 73 10.29 5.26 12.80
N LYS A 74 9.84 4.35 11.96
CA LYS A 74 9.84 4.55 10.50
C LYS A 74 8.81 5.61 10.11
N ARG A 75 9.26 6.62 9.36
CA ARG A 75 8.40 7.71 8.90
C ARG A 75 7.84 7.39 7.52
N VAL A 76 6.55 7.66 7.35
CA VAL A 76 5.85 7.46 6.07
C VAL A 76 5.24 8.78 5.65
N ILE A 77 5.61 9.25 4.46
CA ILE A 77 5.03 10.43 3.83
C ILE A 77 3.98 9.93 2.85
N ALA A 78 2.72 10.31 3.06
CA ALA A 78 1.59 9.76 2.33
C ALA A 78 0.94 10.77 1.39
N PHE A 79 0.41 10.25 0.29
CA PHE A 79 -0.33 11.03 -0.71
C PHE A 79 -1.61 10.28 -1.07
N ALA A 80 -2.63 11.04 -1.48
CA ALA A 80 -3.87 10.49 -2.01
C ALA A 80 -3.96 10.77 -3.50
N VAL A 81 -4.49 9.83 -4.25
CA VAL A 81 -4.77 9.98 -5.67
C VAL A 81 -6.12 9.35 -5.98
N GLU A 82 -6.98 10.09 -6.70
CA GLU A 82 -8.23 9.55 -7.19
C GLU A 82 -7.97 8.78 -8.49
N GLY A 83 -8.53 7.58 -8.60
CA GLY A 83 -8.34 6.78 -9.80
C GLY A 83 -9.02 5.43 -9.74
N GLU A 84 -8.90 4.70 -10.84
CA GLU A 84 -9.39 3.35 -11.01
C GLU A 84 -8.23 2.38 -11.13
N PHE A 85 -8.42 1.19 -10.60
CA PHE A 85 -7.45 0.11 -10.73
C PHE A 85 -8.21 -1.22 -10.73
N ASP A 86 -7.97 -2.03 -11.75
CA ASP A 86 -8.51 -3.39 -11.79
C ASP A 86 -7.60 -4.31 -10.95
N VAL A 87 -8.10 -4.73 -9.81
CA VAL A 87 -7.32 -5.56 -8.87
C VAL A 87 -6.87 -6.89 -9.48
N ALA A 88 -7.57 -7.38 -10.51
CA ALA A 88 -7.16 -8.58 -11.23
C ALA A 88 -5.93 -8.34 -12.11
N SER A 89 -5.59 -7.08 -12.39
CA SER A 89 -4.42 -6.71 -13.19
C SER A 89 -3.17 -6.43 -12.35
N LEU A 90 -3.20 -6.76 -11.07
CA LEU A 90 -2.06 -6.55 -10.17
C LEU A 90 -0.80 -7.22 -10.71
N ARG A 91 0.29 -6.44 -10.81
CA ARG A 91 1.61 -6.92 -11.22
C ARG A 91 2.68 -6.32 -10.33
N SER A 92 2.92 -6.96 -9.21
CA SER A 92 3.90 -6.52 -8.24
C SER A 92 5.32 -6.93 -8.65
N ASN A 93 6.29 -6.11 -8.29
CA ASN A 93 7.68 -6.55 -8.27
C ASN A 93 7.85 -7.69 -7.28
N THR A 94 8.95 -8.40 -7.41
CA THR A 94 9.24 -9.57 -6.58
C THR A 94 10.48 -9.34 -5.74
N PHE A 95 10.63 -10.16 -4.71
CA PHE A 95 11.84 -10.21 -3.90
C PHE A 95 12.24 -11.66 -3.66
N GLU A 96 13.53 -11.88 -3.39
CA GLU A 96 14.05 -13.19 -3.03
C GLU A 96 14.32 -13.26 -1.53
N MET A 97 14.08 -14.44 -0.96
CA MET A 97 14.49 -14.73 0.41
C MET A 97 14.77 -16.21 0.55
N GLU A 98 15.59 -16.55 1.54
CA GLU A 98 15.83 -17.94 1.89
C GLU A 98 14.56 -18.51 2.51
N TRP A 99 14.06 -19.58 1.91
CA TRP A 99 12.87 -20.24 2.42
C TRP A 99 12.87 -21.73 2.06
N PRO A 100 12.63 -22.68 2.97
CA PRO A 100 12.46 -22.43 4.41
C PRO A 100 13.70 -21.82 5.07
N PRO A 101 13.58 -21.26 6.27
CA PRO A 101 14.74 -20.72 6.99
C PRO A 101 15.85 -21.76 7.11
N ARG A 102 17.11 -21.34 6.89
CA ARG A 102 18.30 -22.18 6.98
C ARG A 102 18.34 -23.33 5.99
N SER A 103 17.53 -23.29 4.94
CA SER A 103 17.51 -24.35 3.92
C SER A 103 18.60 -24.21 2.87
N GLY A 104 19.20 -23.03 2.74
CA GLY A 104 20.11 -22.69 1.65
C GLY A 104 19.40 -22.49 0.32
N ARG A 105 18.09 -22.50 0.30
CA ARG A 105 17.27 -22.33 -0.91
C ARG A 105 16.66 -20.94 -0.95
N LYS A 106 16.85 -20.24 -2.07
CA LYS A 106 16.20 -18.95 -2.31
C LYS A 106 14.91 -19.17 -3.08
N LYS A 107 13.84 -18.51 -2.65
CA LYS A 107 12.56 -18.47 -3.35
C LYS A 107 12.17 -17.04 -3.64
N THR A 108 11.47 -16.86 -4.75
CA THR A 108 10.97 -15.56 -5.19
C THR A 108 9.51 -15.43 -4.82
N PHE A 109 9.16 -14.28 -4.20
CA PHE A 109 7.80 -13.95 -3.79
C PHE A 109 7.42 -12.58 -4.33
N PRO A 110 6.13 -12.33 -4.62
CA PRO A 110 5.70 -10.97 -4.94
C PRO A 110 5.79 -10.08 -3.70
N GLU A 111 6.11 -8.80 -3.89
CA GLU A 111 6.08 -7.82 -2.80
C GLU A 111 4.64 -7.60 -2.30
N VAL A 112 3.69 -7.61 -3.24
CA VAL A 112 2.25 -7.53 -2.98
C VAL A 112 1.59 -8.71 -3.66
N ASP A 113 0.87 -9.52 -2.91
CA ASP A 113 0.19 -10.71 -3.45
C ASP A 113 -1.28 -10.47 -3.78
N GLN A 114 -1.88 -9.44 -3.23
CA GLN A 114 -3.30 -9.12 -3.45
C GLN A 114 -3.55 -7.63 -3.24
N ALA A 115 -4.45 -7.07 -4.02
CA ALA A 115 -4.97 -5.72 -3.83
C ALA A 115 -6.49 -5.79 -3.74
N GLN A 116 -7.10 -4.95 -2.91
CA GLN A 116 -8.56 -4.89 -2.77
C GLN A 116 -9.04 -3.45 -2.59
N TRP A 117 -10.17 -3.15 -3.19
CA TRP A 117 -10.94 -1.97 -2.86
C TRP A 117 -11.77 -2.25 -1.61
N MET A 118 -11.66 -1.36 -0.62
CA MET A 118 -12.36 -1.51 0.65
C MET A 118 -13.10 -0.24 1.01
N THR A 119 -14.25 -0.39 1.67
CA THR A 119 -14.89 0.75 2.33
C THR A 119 -13.98 1.23 3.47
N ILE A 120 -14.20 2.46 3.95
CA ILE A 120 -13.40 2.97 5.07
C ILE A 120 -13.57 2.08 6.31
N ALA A 121 -14.76 1.59 6.57
CA ALA A 121 -15.01 0.70 7.71
C ALA A 121 -14.23 -0.62 7.58
N GLN A 122 -14.23 -1.24 6.41
CA GLN A 122 -13.44 -2.45 6.14
C GLN A 122 -11.94 -2.18 6.28
N ALA A 123 -11.49 -1.07 5.70
CA ALA A 123 -10.07 -0.69 5.73
C ALA A 123 -9.58 -0.47 7.16
N ARG A 124 -10.37 0.17 8.02
CA ARG A 124 -10.01 0.38 9.42
C ARG A 124 -9.78 -0.93 10.17
N ALA A 125 -10.53 -1.97 9.85
CA ALA A 125 -10.38 -3.28 10.47
C ALA A 125 -9.15 -4.04 9.96
N LYS A 126 -8.72 -3.77 8.74
CA LYS A 126 -7.71 -4.59 8.06
C LYS A 126 -6.34 -3.94 7.89
N ILE A 127 -6.28 -2.61 7.90
CA ILE A 127 -5.04 -1.87 7.69
C ILE A 127 -4.11 -2.00 8.91
N LEU A 128 -2.81 -1.90 8.67
CA LEU A 128 -1.83 -1.78 9.75
C LEU A 128 -2.27 -0.69 10.74
N PRO A 129 -2.28 -0.97 12.04
CA PRO A 129 -2.76 0.01 13.03
C PRO A 129 -2.08 1.37 12.94
N SER A 130 -0.79 1.41 12.63
CA SER A 130 -0.05 2.67 12.48
C SER A 130 -0.50 3.52 11.28
N GLN A 131 -1.25 2.95 10.36
CA GLN A 131 -1.75 3.64 9.16
C GLN A 131 -3.22 4.05 9.26
N ILE A 132 -3.92 3.71 10.33
CA ILE A 132 -5.36 4.03 10.50
C ILE A 132 -5.60 5.54 10.38
N GLU A 133 -4.71 6.35 10.92
CA GLU A 133 -4.82 7.81 10.85
C GLU A 133 -4.90 8.33 9.42
N LEU A 134 -4.23 7.67 8.47
CA LEU A 134 -4.26 8.06 7.07
C LEU A 134 -5.66 7.91 6.47
N LEU A 135 -6.43 6.93 6.92
CA LEU A 135 -7.82 6.76 6.47
C LEU A 135 -8.68 7.96 6.90
N GLN A 136 -8.50 8.43 8.13
CA GLN A 136 -9.23 9.61 8.62
C GLN A 136 -8.84 10.87 7.84
N ARG A 137 -7.55 11.03 7.57
CA ARG A 137 -7.08 12.15 6.76
C ARG A 137 -7.64 12.11 5.34
N LEU A 138 -7.78 10.92 4.76
CA LEU A 138 -8.41 10.76 3.44
C LEU A 138 -9.88 11.15 3.48
N VAL A 139 -10.62 10.72 4.50
CA VAL A 139 -12.02 11.11 4.68
C VAL A 139 -12.15 12.63 4.77
N ASP A 140 -11.29 13.28 5.55
CA ASP A 140 -11.30 14.73 5.72
C ASP A 140 -10.98 15.46 4.42
N LEU A 141 -10.02 14.94 3.65
CA LEU A 141 -9.62 15.52 2.36
C LEU A 141 -10.75 15.45 1.33
N THR A 142 -11.54 14.40 1.35
CA THR A 142 -12.56 14.12 0.33
C THR A 142 -13.98 14.54 0.72
N SER A 143 -14.15 15.06 1.91
CA SER A 143 -15.47 15.53 2.40
C SER A 143 -15.81 16.92 1.91
#